data_d5fb193b00c31214d184bfb6d69e5937
#
_entry.id   d5fb193b00c31214d184bfb6d69e5937
#
_cell.length_a   1.000
_cell.length_b   1.000
_cell.length_c   1.000
_cell.angle_alpha   90.00
_cell.angle_beta   90.00
_cell.angle_gamma   90.00
#
_symmetry.space_group_name_H-M   'P 1'
#
loop_
_entity.id
_entity.type
_entity.pdbx_description
1 polymer ?
#
loop_
_entity_poly.entity_id
_entity_poly.type
_entity_poly.pdbx_seq_one_letter_code
_entity_poly.pdbx_strand_id
1 'polypeptide(L)'
;MALTSPVLGQDQLLGWAVKWAIAPYNINYRDFPTQMNTAGAHYTLNGWNTFAKSFITQGNLAKLRDAKLLCYAQPTRAATVRAETVVQRHSRYVIQFPFIQTCENVNQQNTQMLMATVTIDRVEDLDHPDGLAIEQLVVSSGRE
;
A
#
# COMPACT_ATOMS: atom_id res chain seq x y z
N MET A 1 28.19 3.03 -0.84
CA MET A 1 27.46 1.91 -1.43
C MET A 1 26.55 2.38 -2.54
N ALA A 2 26.54 1.70 -3.66
CA ALA A 2 25.71 2.10 -4.78
C ALA A 2 24.24 1.78 -4.49
N LEU A 3 23.36 2.71 -4.83
CA LEU A 3 21.91 2.52 -4.63
C LEU A 3 21.32 1.49 -5.59
N THR A 4 22.09 1.07 -6.58
CA THR A 4 21.66 0.01 -7.48
C THR A 4 21.80 -1.37 -6.84
N SER A 5 22.58 -1.47 -5.75
CA SER A 5 22.70 -2.70 -4.99
C SER A 5 21.59 -2.77 -3.96
N PRO A 6 20.84 -3.85 -3.88
CA PRO A 6 19.78 -3.93 -2.89
C PRO A 6 20.35 -3.94 -1.47
N VAL A 7 19.89 -3.01 -0.64
CA VAL A 7 20.19 -3.01 0.79
C VAL A 7 19.36 -4.11 1.44
N LEU A 8 18.16 -4.32 0.93
CA LEU A 8 17.25 -5.35 1.40
C LEU A 8 17.31 -6.55 0.45
N GLY A 9 17.21 -7.74 1.01
CA GLY A 9 16.98 -8.92 0.21
C GLY A 9 15.61 -8.87 -0.43
N GLN A 10 15.38 -9.74 -1.42
CA GLN A 10 14.11 -9.74 -2.14
C GLN A 10 12.93 -10.00 -1.21
N ASP A 11 13.08 -10.94 -0.27
CA ASP A 11 12.00 -11.24 0.67
C ASP A 11 11.65 -10.04 1.53
N GLN A 12 12.65 -9.26 1.94
CA GLN A 12 12.42 -8.05 2.73
C GLN A 12 11.73 -6.98 1.91
N LEU A 13 12.12 -6.83 0.65
CA LEU A 13 11.48 -5.89 -0.27
C LEU A 13 10.02 -6.24 -0.46
N LEU A 14 9.71 -7.51 -0.72
CA LEU A 14 8.34 -7.95 -0.93
C LEU A 14 7.50 -7.80 0.34
N GLY A 15 8.07 -8.13 1.49
CA GLY A 15 7.38 -7.95 2.77
C GLY A 15 7.07 -6.49 3.06
N TRP A 16 8.03 -5.61 2.79
CA TRP A 16 7.85 -4.17 2.96
C TRP A 16 6.74 -3.66 2.03
N ALA A 17 6.77 -4.11 0.77
CA ALA A 17 5.79 -3.70 -0.23
C ALA A 17 4.37 -4.08 0.19
N VAL A 18 4.17 -5.32 0.61
CA VAL A 18 2.87 -5.80 1.04
C VAL A 18 2.38 -5.00 2.24
N LYS A 19 3.23 -4.85 3.24
CA LYS A 19 2.86 -4.17 4.48
C LYS A 19 2.34 -2.76 4.23
N TRP A 20 3.07 -1.97 3.44
CA TRP A 20 2.72 -0.56 3.27
C TRP A 20 1.72 -0.32 2.15
N ALA A 21 1.61 -1.24 1.19
CA ALA A 21 0.57 -1.15 0.17
C ALA A 21 -0.81 -1.43 0.75
N ILE A 22 -0.94 -2.38 1.67
CA ILE A 22 -2.25 -2.70 2.26
C ILE A 22 -2.55 -1.89 3.52
N ALA A 23 -1.58 -1.11 4.03
CA ALA A 23 -1.80 -0.31 5.25
C ALA A 23 -3.05 0.57 5.17
N PRO A 24 -3.34 1.27 4.04
CA PRO A 24 -4.57 2.06 3.92
C PRO A 24 -5.85 1.24 3.97
N TYR A 25 -5.75 -0.07 3.86
CA TYR A 25 -6.89 -0.99 3.90
C TYR A 25 -7.03 -1.67 5.26
N ASN A 26 -6.08 -1.43 6.17
CA ASN A 26 -6.10 -1.90 7.56
C ASN A 26 -6.40 -0.73 8.47
N ILE A 27 -7.63 -0.21 8.38
CA ILE A 27 -8.04 0.99 9.10
C ILE A 27 -9.39 0.76 9.77
N ASN A 28 -9.67 1.56 10.79
CA ASN A 28 -10.95 1.50 11.48
C ASN A 28 -11.50 2.92 11.67
N TYR A 29 -12.79 3.00 11.97
CA TYR A 29 -13.49 4.28 12.05
C TYR A 29 -12.99 5.19 13.17
N ARG A 30 -12.34 4.62 14.16
CA ARG A 30 -11.86 5.38 15.33
C ARG A 30 -10.47 5.96 15.09
N ASP A 31 -9.56 5.18 14.48
CA ASP A 31 -8.14 5.51 14.41
C ASP A 31 -7.66 5.87 13.01
N PHE A 32 -8.57 5.92 12.02
CA PHE A 32 -8.15 6.06 10.63
C PHE A 32 -7.30 7.31 10.33
N PRO A 33 -7.50 8.46 10.98
CA PRO A 33 -6.61 9.60 10.65
C PRO A 33 -5.15 9.30 10.95
N THR A 34 -4.87 8.71 12.11
CA THR A 34 -3.50 8.33 12.48
C THR A 34 -3.00 7.19 11.60
N GLN A 35 -3.85 6.19 11.35
CA GLN A 35 -3.48 5.05 10.53
C GLN A 35 -3.13 5.47 9.11
N MET A 36 -3.90 6.38 8.51
CA MET A 36 -3.63 6.89 7.17
C MET A 36 -2.35 7.71 7.13
N ASN A 37 -2.09 8.53 8.15
CA ASN A 37 -0.85 9.29 8.21
C ASN A 37 0.37 8.37 8.32
N THR A 38 0.26 7.32 9.11
CA THR A 38 1.34 6.34 9.24
C THR A 38 1.62 5.65 7.91
N ALA A 39 0.56 5.25 7.20
CA ALA A 39 0.71 4.63 5.89
C ALA A 39 1.36 5.60 4.90
N GLY A 40 0.88 6.83 4.86
CA GLY A 40 1.35 7.84 3.90
C GLY A 40 2.83 8.19 4.05
N ALA A 41 3.39 8.01 5.24
CA ALA A 41 4.80 8.28 5.49
C ALA A 41 5.73 7.38 4.67
N HIS A 42 5.23 6.26 4.14
CA HIS A 42 6.01 5.31 3.36
C HIS A 42 5.81 5.48 1.84
N TYR A 43 5.14 6.54 1.45
CA TYR A 43 4.88 6.89 0.05
C TYR A 43 5.66 8.13 -0.32
N THR A 44 5.91 8.32 -1.62
CA THR A 44 6.33 9.64 -2.09
C THR A 44 5.14 10.58 -1.95
N LEU A 45 5.41 11.88 -1.92
CA LEU A 45 4.33 12.87 -1.83
C LEU A 45 3.33 12.70 -2.98
N ASN A 46 3.84 12.55 -4.19
CA ASN A 46 2.99 12.34 -5.36
C ASN A 46 2.18 11.05 -5.27
N GLY A 47 2.84 9.97 -4.87
CA GLY A 47 2.18 8.68 -4.75
C GLY A 47 1.06 8.71 -3.72
N TRP A 48 1.30 9.34 -2.57
CA TRP A 48 0.29 9.42 -1.53
C TRP A 48 -0.87 10.33 -1.92
N ASN A 49 -0.57 11.51 -2.48
CA ASN A 49 -1.62 12.44 -2.88
C ASN A 49 -2.54 11.84 -3.93
N THR A 50 -1.98 11.15 -4.91
CA THR A 50 -2.76 10.51 -5.96
C THR A 50 -3.63 9.39 -5.41
N PHE A 51 -3.04 8.53 -4.58
CA PHE A 51 -3.79 7.43 -3.98
C PHE A 51 -4.89 7.94 -3.05
N ALA A 52 -4.55 8.84 -2.14
CA ALA A 52 -5.48 9.33 -1.13
C ALA A 52 -6.67 10.05 -1.76
N LYS A 53 -6.41 10.84 -2.80
CA LYS A 53 -7.49 11.54 -3.51
C LYS A 53 -8.49 10.55 -4.10
N SER A 54 -8.00 9.52 -4.75
CA SER A 54 -8.86 8.49 -5.34
C SER A 54 -9.60 7.72 -4.25
N PHE A 55 -8.90 7.34 -3.20
CA PHE A 55 -9.45 6.58 -2.08
C PHE A 55 -10.60 7.33 -1.41
N ILE A 56 -10.41 8.62 -1.16
CA ILE A 56 -11.44 9.47 -0.55
C ILE A 56 -12.60 9.69 -1.51
N THR A 57 -12.30 9.96 -2.78
CA THR A 57 -13.34 10.21 -3.81
C THR A 57 -14.26 9.00 -3.99
N GLN A 58 -13.72 7.80 -3.83
CA GLN A 58 -14.53 6.57 -3.91
C GLN A 58 -15.42 6.35 -2.69
N GLY A 59 -15.32 7.23 -1.70
CA GLY A 59 -16.18 7.16 -0.51
C GLY A 59 -15.70 6.21 0.56
N ASN A 60 -14.47 5.73 0.47
CA ASN A 60 -13.96 4.73 1.43
C ASN A 60 -13.94 5.24 2.86
N LEU A 61 -13.46 6.47 3.08
CA LEU A 61 -13.38 7.02 4.43
C LEU A 61 -14.75 7.42 4.97
N ALA A 62 -15.62 7.95 4.10
CA ALA A 62 -16.97 8.30 4.50
C ALA A 62 -17.74 7.06 4.94
N LYS A 63 -17.64 5.99 4.17
CA LYS A 63 -18.30 4.73 4.51
C LYS A 63 -17.75 4.14 5.81
N LEU A 64 -16.45 4.17 5.97
CA LEU A 64 -15.78 3.70 7.19
C LEU A 64 -16.33 4.41 8.42
N ARG A 65 -16.37 5.74 8.35
CA ARG A 65 -16.82 6.58 9.45
C ARG A 65 -18.31 6.41 9.72
N ASP A 66 -19.13 6.49 8.67
CA ASP A 66 -20.58 6.52 8.82
C ASP A 66 -21.15 5.17 9.26
N ALA A 67 -20.57 4.07 8.78
CA ALA A 67 -20.99 2.74 9.14
C ALA A 67 -20.22 2.16 10.33
N LYS A 68 -19.26 2.91 10.87
CA LYS A 68 -18.44 2.51 12.01
C LYS A 68 -17.76 1.16 11.76
N LEU A 69 -17.01 1.10 10.67
CA LEU A 69 -16.38 -0.16 10.23
C LEU A 69 -15.02 -0.39 10.86
N LEU A 70 -14.72 -1.66 11.06
CA LEU A 70 -13.37 -2.16 11.35
C LEU A 70 -12.94 -2.94 10.12
N CYS A 71 -11.87 -2.48 9.46
CA CYS A 71 -11.38 -3.10 8.23
C CYS A 71 -10.01 -3.71 8.45
N TYR A 72 -9.78 -4.87 7.86
CA TYR A 72 -8.48 -5.49 7.88
C TYR A 72 -8.23 -6.19 6.56
N ALA A 73 -6.96 -6.23 6.17
CA ALA A 73 -6.56 -6.75 4.88
C ALA A 73 -5.33 -7.63 5.04
N GLN A 74 -5.24 -8.66 4.20
CA GLN A 74 -4.09 -9.54 4.17
C GLN A 74 -3.90 -10.11 2.77
N PRO A 75 -2.64 -10.39 2.36
CA PRO A 75 -2.42 -10.99 1.06
C PRO A 75 -2.98 -12.41 1.02
N THR A 76 -3.47 -12.81 -0.16
CA THR A 76 -3.96 -14.16 -0.37
C THR A 76 -2.94 -15.03 -1.09
N ARG A 77 -1.92 -14.41 -1.67
CA ARG A 77 -0.80 -15.09 -2.34
C ARG A 77 0.46 -14.27 -2.17
N ALA A 78 1.59 -14.91 -2.41
CA ALA A 78 2.88 -14.25 -2.36
C ALA A 78 2.96 -13.13 -3.40
N ALA A 79 3.60 -12.03 -3.03
CA ALA A 79 3.87 -10.94 -3.94
C ALA A 79 4.94 -11.34 -4.95
N THR A 80 4.83 -10.79 -6.16
CA THR A 80 5.80 -11.07 -7.22
C THR A 80 6.33 -9.76 -7.79
N VAL A 81 7.61 -9.77 -8.17
CA VAL A 81 8.23 -8.66 -8.87
C VAL A 81 7.84 -8.77 -10.34
N ARG A 82 7.11 -7.78 -10.85
CA ARG A 82 6.66 -7.76 -12.24
C ARG A 82 7.64 -7.03 -13.15
N ALA A 83 8.38 -6.07 -12.60
CA ALA A 83 9.37 -5.31 -13.35
C ALA A 83 10.39 -4.72 -12.39
N GLU A 84 11.60 -4.56 -12.89
CA GLU A 84 12.66 -3.88 -12.17
C GLU A 84 13.41 -3.02 -13.18
N THR A 85 13.47 -1.71 -12.92
CA THR A 85 14.10 -0.76 -13.83
C THR A 85 14.94 0.23 -13.04
N VAL A 86 15.64 1.12 -13.74
CA VAL A 86 16.40 2.20 -13.13
C VAL A 86 15.83 3.52 -13.65
N VAL A 87 15.44 4.40 -12.75
CA VAL A 87 14.90 5.71 -13.07
C VAL A 87 15.73 6.74 -12.31
N GLN A 88 16.34 7.68 -13.04
CA GLN A 88 17.17 8.73 -12.45
C GLN A 88 18.21 8.16 -11.46
N ARG A 89 18.87 7.08 -11.87
CA ARG A 89 19.93 6.38 -11.11
C ARG A 89 19.44 5.64 -9.88
N HIS A 90 18.14 5.49 -9.70
CA HIS A 90 17.57 4.73 -8.59
C HIS A 90 16.79 3.55 -9.12
N SER A 91 16.87 2.44 -8.41
CA SER A 91 16.09 1.27 -8.76
C SER A 91 14.61 1.50 -8.52
N ARG A 92 13.80 0.99 -9.42
CA ARG A 92 12.34 1.04 -9.34
C ARG A 92 11.81 -0.36 -9.55
N TYR A 93 10.87 -0.76 -8.69
CA TYR A 93 10.26 -2.09 -8.74
C TYR A 93 8.76 -1.95 -8.92
N VAL A 94 8.18 -2.82 -9.75
CA VAL A 94 6.73 -2.96 -9.83
C VAL A 94 6.41 -4.32 -9.25
N ILE A 95 5.62 -4.33 -8.18
CA ILE A 95 5.29 -5.53 -7.41
C ILE A 95 3.78 -5.70 -7.41
N GLN A 96 3.32 -6.93 -7.55
CA GLN A 96 1.90 -7.21 -7.63
C GLN A 96 1.54 -8.35 -6.70
N PHE A 97 0.40 -8.23 -6.03
CA PHE A 97 -0.12 -9.31 -5.19
C PHE A 97 -1.62 -9.15 -5.01
N PRO A 98 -2.34 -10.27 -4.90
CA PRO A 98 -3.75 -10.24 -4.54
C PRO A 98 -3.91 -10.16 -3.03
N PHE A 99 -4.96 -9.49 -2.58
CA PHE A 99 -5.27 -9.45 -1.17
C PHE A 99 -6.77 -9.42 -0.95
N ILE A 100 -7.17 -9.72 0.27
CA ILE A 100 -8.56 -9.74 0.67
C ILE A 100 -8.75 -8.69 1.75
N GLN A 101 -9.82 -7.91 1.66
CA GLN A 101 -10.17 -6.96 2.69
C GLN A 101 -11.53 -7.31 3.26
N THR A 102 -11.61 -7.34 4.59
CA THR A 102 -12.86 -7.55 5.30
C THR A 102 -13.15 -6.30 6.11
N CYS A 103 -14.36 -5.78 5.97
CA CYS A 103 -14.84 -4.66 6.77
C CYS A 103 -16.11 -5.09 7.49
N GLU A 104 -16.17 -4.82 8.79
CA GLU A 104 -17.28 -5.30 9.61
C GLU A 104 -17.70 -4.29 10.66
N ASN A 105 -18.95 -4.40 11.07
CA ASN A 105 -19.48 -3.71 12.25
C ASN A 105 -20.42 -4.68 12.96
N VAL A 106 -21.18 -4.18 13.96
CA VAL A 106 -22.06 -5.06 14.74
C VAL A 106 -23.21 -5.64 13.93
N ASN A 107 -23.50 -5.08 12.74
CA ASN A 107 -24.64 -5.51 11.95
C ASN A 107 -24.28 -6.28 10.70
N GLN A 108 -23.04 -6.16 10.20
CA GLN A 108 -22.69 -6.72 8.91
C GLN A 108 -21.19 -6.97 8.79
N GLN A 109 -20.87 -7.85 7.86
CA GLN A 109 -19.49 -8.12 7.48
C GLN A 109 -19.43 -8.20 5.95
N ASN A 110 -18.45 -7.54 5.37
CA ASN A 110 -18.31 -7.49 3.94
C ASN A 110 -16.86 -7.76 3.56
N THR A 111 -16.66 -8.64 2.58
CA THR A 111 -15.33 -9.07 2.17
C THR A 111 -15.20 -8.86 0.67
N GLN A 112 -14.04 -8.39 0.24
CA GLN A 112 -13.76 -8.22 -1.19
C GLN A 112 -12.35 -8.66 -1.53
N MET A 113 -12.22 -9.20 -2.74
CA MET A 113 -10.93 -9.60 -3.30
C MET A 113 -10.38 -8.46 -4.13
N LEU A 114 -9.11 -8.14 -3.90
CA LEU A 114 -8.47 -6.99 -4.54
C LEU A 114 -7.10 -7.40 -5.09
N MET A 115 -6.63 -6.64 -6.07
CA MET A 115 -5.29 -6.81 -6.64
C MET A 115 -4.55 -5.51 -6.47
N ALA A 116 -3.38 -5.57 -5.83
CA ALA A 116 -2.51 -4.41 -5.67
C ALA A 116 -1.38 -4.48 -6.68
N THR A 117 -1.15 -3.35 -7.37
CA THR A 117 0.05 -3.15 -8.18
C THR A 117 0.75 -1.95 -7.62
N VAL A 118 1.94 -2.17 -7.07
CA VAL A 118 2.65 -1.12 -6.34
C VAL A 118 4.00 -0.85 -7.01
N THR A 119 4.27 0.43 -7.28
CA THR A 119 5.54 0.89 -7.81
C THR A 119 6.34 1.47 -6.67
N ILE A 120 7.54 0.93 -6.44
CA ILE A 120 8.40 1.31 -5.32
C ILE A 120 9.71 1.82 -5.85
N ASP A 121 10.12 3.00 -5.38
CA ASP A 121 11.41 3.59 -5.73
C ASP A 121 12.38 3.45 -4.56
N ARG A 122 13.64 3.16 -4.88
CA ARG A 122 14.72 3.34 -3.95
C ARG A 122 14.96 4.83 -3.82
N VAL A 123 14.98 5.32 -2.58
CA VAL A 123 15.14 6.75 -2.32
C VAL A 123 16.25 6.96 -1.31
N GLU A 124 16.78 8.18 -1.30
CA GLU A 124 17.91 8.54 -0.45
C GLU A 124 17.59 9.89 0.19
N ASP A 125 16.60 9.86 1.10
CA ASP A 125 16.21 11.06 1.82
C ASP A 125 15.92 10.72 3.28
N LEU A 126 15.84 11.78 4.10
CA LEU A 126 15.64 11.61 5.53
C LEU A 126 14.21 11.26 5.91
N ASP A 127 13.27 11.54 5.01
CA ASP A 127 11.86 11.26 5.25
C ASP A 127 11.52 9.78 5.04
N HIS A 128 12.42 9.03 4.38
CA HIS A 128 12.21 7.62 4.09
C HIS A 128 13.41 6.80 4.57
N PRO A 129 13.53 6.60 5.89
CA PRO A 129 14.72 5.92 6.45
C PRO A 129 14.89 4.48 6.01
N ASP A 130 13.83 3.84 5.51
CA ASP A 130 13.93 2.47 4.97
C ASP A 130 14.63 2.44 3.61
N GLY A 131 14.84 3.60 2.98
CA GLY A 131 15.43 3.67 1.67
C GLY A 131 14.46 3.33 0.54
N LEU A 132 13.18 3.24 0.84
CA LEU A 132 12.12 2.88 -0.11
C LEU A 132 10.93 3.81 0.06
N ALA A 133 10.24 4.08 -1.03
CA ALA A 133 8.99 4.83 -0.99
C ALA A 133 8.07 4.35 -2.11
N ILE A 134 6.77 4.30 -1.83
CA ILE A 134 5.79 3.92 -2.84
C ILE A 134 5.49 5.13 -3.71
N GLU A 135 5.80 5.01 -4.99
CA GLU A 135 5.55 6.06 -5.98
C GLU A 135 4.14 5.97 -6.55
N GLN A 136 3.57 4.76 -6.60
CA GLN A 136 2.23 4.56 -7.12
C GLN A 136 1.62 3.30 -6.53
N LEU A 137 0.37 3.38 -6.15
CA LEU A 137 -0.41 2.21 -5.75
C LEU A 137 -1.70 2.22 -6.53
N VAL A 138 -1.93 1.15 -7.28
CA VAL A 138 -3.18 0.93 -8.01
C VAL A 138 -3.82 -0.33 -7.45
N VAL A 139 -5.05 -0.19 -6.98
CA VAL A 139 -5.81 -1.31 -6.45
C VAL A 139 -7.06 -1.49 -7.31
N SER A 140 -7.27 -2.70 -7.79
CA SER A 140 -8.40 -3.03 -8.62
C SER A 140 -9.12 -4.23 -8.06
N SER A 141 -10.32 -4.54 -8.59
CA SER A 141 -11.03 -5.75 -8.21
C SER A 141 -10.16 -6.95 -8.56
N GLY A 142 -9.91 -7.80 -7.56
CA GLY A 142 -9.09 -8.98 -7.77
C GLY A 142 -9.92 -10.15 -8.21
N ARG A 143 -9.45 -10.84 -9.26
CA ARG A 143 -10.02 -12.11 -9.66
C ARG A 143 -8.91 -13.11 -9.76
N GLU A 144 -9.16 -14.26 -9.25
CA GLU A 144 -8.23 -15.37 -9.29
C GLU A 144 -8.27 -16.06 -10.65
#